data_c683f87487efda90343f3bef86e67c96
#
_entry.id   c683f87487efda90343f3bef86e67c96
#
_cell.length_a   1.000
_cell.length_b   1.000
_cell.length_c   1.000
_cell.angle_alpha   90.00
_cell.angle_beta   90.00
_cell.angle_gamma   90.00
#
_symmetry.space_group_name_H-M   'P 1'
#
loop_
_entity.id
_entity.type
_entity.pdbx_description
1 polymer ?
#
loop_
_entity_poly.entity_id
_entity_poly.type
_entity_poly.pdbx_seq_one_letter_code
_entity_poly.pdbx_strand_id
1 'polypeptide(L)'
;AMAAAGPLANLALAALLQFGSDLFADSFLAALYRSNLSLAAVNLLPALPMDGGRVLCCALSYAMPRLACVRLVSAMGVFTGLCITALGICFWATGSLNPTILLMGGFMIFASARHYRFAPLSVMEGTLSKRREILRRGSAQVRSTAIPAERSVGEAIARMDARSYNLLYVLDDQM
;
A
#
# COMPACT_ATOMS: atom_id res chain seq x y z
N ALA A 1 -5.24 5.40 8.51
CA ALA A 1 -4.89 5.15 9.93
C ALA A 1 -4.42 3.70 10.16
N MET A 2 -5.08 2.68 9.59
CA MET A 2 -4.72 1.26 9.85
C MET A 2 -3.34 0.84 9.32
N ALA A 3 -2.89 1.34 8.16
CA ALA A 3 -1.62 0.91 7.56
C ALA A 3 -0.37 1.36 8.34
N ALA A 4 -0.45 2.45 9.10
CA ALA A 4 0.66 2.91 9.92
C ALA A 4 0.69 2.28 11.32
N ALA A 5 -0.38 1.60 11.74
CA ALA A 5 -0.49 1.04 13.09
C ALA A 5 0.53 -0.07 13.36
N GLY A 6 0.81 -0.94 12.37
CA GLY A 6 1.79 -2.03 12.48
C GLY A 6 3.20 -1.53 12.77
N PRO A 7 3.80 -0.70 11.89
CA PRO A 7 5.12 -0.12 12.13
C PRO A 7 5.22 0.71 13.41
N LEU A 8 4.17 1.49 13.73
CA LEU A 8 4.15 2.29 14.96
C LEU A 8 4.11 1.41 16.23
N ALA A 9 3.35 0.32 16.21
CA ALA A 9 3.32 -0.63 17.33
C ALA A 9 4.69 -1.28 17.54
N ASN A 10 5.38 -1.70 16.48
CA ASN A 10 6.70 -2.29 16.54
C ASN A 10 7.75 -1.27 17.04
N LEU A 11 7.65 -0.01 16.59
CA LEU A 11 8.53 1.06 17.08
C LEU A 11 8.28 1.39 18.55
N ALA A 12 7.01 1.46 18.97
CA ALA A 12 6.65 1.68 20.37
C ALA A 12 7.15 0.53 21.28
N LEU A 13 6.99 -0.72 20.82
CA LEU A 13 7.49 -1.88 21.53
C LEU A 13 9.02 -1.88 21.58
N ALA A 14 9.69 -1.54 20.49
CA ALA A 14 11.15 -1.42 20.47
C ALA A 14 11.63 -0.34 21.46
N ALA A 15 10.96 0.82 21.53
CA ALA A 15 11.30 1.86 22.48
C ALA A 15 11.15 1.39 23.95
N LEU A 16 10.06 0.69 24.26
CA LEU A 16 9.85 0.11 25.59
C LEU A 16 10.91 -0.94 25.94
N LEU A 17 11.30 -1.80 24.99
CA LEU A 17 12.32 -2.82 25.17
C LEU A 17 13.73 -2.22 25.34
N GLN A 18 14.01 -1.09 24.69
CA GLN A 18 15.25 -0.34 24.87
C GLN A 18 15.42 0.07 26.35
N PHE A 19 14.39 0.71 26.92
CA PHE A 19 14.41 1.10 28.33
C PHE A 19 14.59 -0.10 29.26
N GLY A 20 13.92 -1.23 28.96
CA GLY A 20 14.06 -2.46 29.73
C GLY A 20 15.45 -3.07 29.63
N SER A 21 16.06 -3.12 28.43
CA SER A 21 17.41 -3.67 28.24
C SER A 21 18.50 -2.86 28.94
N ASP A 22 18.35 -1.54 28.98
CA ASP A 22 19.28 -0.63 29.65
C ASP A 22 19.20 -0.79 31.21
N LEU A 23 18.00 -1.12 31.70
CA LEU A 23 17.74 -1.27 33.11
C LEU A 23 18.20 -2.64 33.70
N PHE A 24 18.02 -3.72 32.90
CA PHE A 24 18.24 -5.10 33.38
C PHE A 24 19.46 -5.78 32.76
N ALA A 25 20.18 -5.12 31.84
CA ALA A 25 21.31 -5.68 31.08
C ALA A 25 21.03 -7.08 30.47
N ASP A 26 19.78 -7.34 30.10
CA ASP A 26 19.30 -8.63 29.61
C ASP A 26 19.53 -8.77 28.08
N SER A 27 20.33 -9.77 27.71
CA SER A 27 20.60 -10.09 26.29
C SER A 27 19.36 -10.49 25.51
N PHE A 28 18.35 -11.07 26.15
CA PHE A 28 17.08 -11.45 25.53
C PHE A 28 16.26 -10.22 25.15
N LEU A 29 16.15 -9.22 26.05
CA LEU A 29 15.47 -7.96 25.75
C LEU A 29 16.16 -7.19 24.62
N ALA A 30 17.49 -7.20 24.59
CA ALA A 30 18.26 -6.59 23.51
C ALA A 30 18.02 -7.29 22.15
N ALA A 31 17.89 -8.62 22.15
CA ALA A 31 17.54 -9.38 20.94
C ALA A 31 16.12 -9.07 20.46
N LEU A 32 15.14 -8.98 21.37
CA LEU A 32 13.77 -8.59 21.05
C LEU A 32 13.69 -7.16 20.48
N TYR A 33 14.42 -6.23 21.07
CA TYR A 33 14.54 -4.86 20.57
C TYR A 33 15.00 -4.83 19.11
N ARG A 34 16.14 -5.50 18.82
CA ARG A 34 16.70 -5.56 17.47
C ARG A 34 15.74 -6.19 16.48
N SER A 35 15.04 -7.26 16.86
CA SER A 35 14.06 -7.94 16.01
C SER A 35 12.86 -7.04 15.69
N ASN A 36 12.32 -6.34 16.69
CA ASN A 36 11.19 -5.41 16.46
C ASN A 36 11.60 -4.19 15.62
N LEU A 37 12.80 -3.66 15.83
CA LEU A 37 13.33 -2.57 15.04
C LEU A 37 13.53 -3.00 13.56
N SER A 38 14.09 -4.18 13.33
CA SER A 38 14.25 -4.75 11.98
C SER A 38 12.90 -4.98 11.30
N LEU A 39 11.91 -5.51 12.05
CA LEU A 39 10.56 -5.75 11.53
C LEU A 39 9.87 -4.43 11.18
N ALA A 40 10.02 -3.39 12.00
CA ALA A 40 9.50 -2.05 11.70
C ALA A 40 10.15 -1.47 10.44
N ALA A 41 11.48 -1.59 10.30
CA ALA A 41 12.21 -1.11 9.14
C ALA A 41 11.75 -1.80 7.84
N VAL A 42 11.61 -3.13 7.87
CA VAL A 42 11.09 -3.90 6.72
C VAL A 42 9.67 -3.50 6.37
N ASN A 43 8.79 -3.34 7.37
CA ASN A 43 7.40 -2.94 7.15
C ASN A 43 7.26 -1.49 6.66
N LEU A 44 8.25 -0.62 6.88
CA LEU A 44 8.29 0.75 6.37
C LEU A 44 8.82 0.86 4.94
N LEU A 45 9.32 -0.22 4.34
CA LEU A 45 9.75 -0.20 2.94
C LEU A 45 8.61 0.29 2.03
N PRO A 46 8.91 1.20 1.08
CA PRO A 46 7.91 1.78 0.18
C PRO A 46 7.52 0.79 -0.93
N ALA A 47 7.11 -0.41 -0.56
CA ALA A 47 6.85 -1.53 -1.44
C ALA A 47 5.61 -2.32 -0.98
N LEU A 48 4.71 -2.67 -1.88
CA LEU A 48 3.67 -3.66 -1.58
C LEU A 48 4.29 -5.06 -1.61
N PRO A 49 3.96 -5.95 -0.66
CA PRO A 49 2.81 -5.93 0.27
C PRO A 49 3.04 -5.25 1.63
N MET A 50 4.16 -4.58 1.86
CA MET A 50 4.51 -3.98 3.15
C MET A 50 3.61 -2.78 3.49
N ASP A 51 3.53 -2.44 4.79
CA ASP A 51 2.69 -1.34 5.27
C ASP A 51 3.17 0.03 4.77
N GLY A 52 4.49 0.22 4.62
CA GLY A 52 5.07 1.43 4.01
C GLY A 52 4.58 1.66 2.58
N GLY A 53 4.43 0.60 1.78
CA GLY A 53 3.83 0.69 0.45
C GLY A 53 2.36 1.14 0.49
N ARG A 54 1.59 0.70 1.48
CA ARG A 54 0.20 1.15 1.66
C ARG A 54 0.12 2.61 2.06
N VAL A 55 0.99 3.06 2.96
CA VAL A 55 1.09 4.47 3.36
C VAL A 55 1.46 5.33 2.15
N LEU A 56 2.48 4.92 1.39
CA LEU A 56 2.90 5.60 0.18
C LEU A 56 1.77 5.65 -0.86
N CYS A 57 1.06 4.54 -1.07
CA CYS A 57 -0.07 4.51 -2.00
C CYS A 57 -1.20 5.47 -1.55
N CYS A 58 -1.47 5.57 -0.25
CA CYS A 58 -2.42 6.55 0.28
C CYS A 58 -1.96 8.00 0.03
N ALA A 59 -0.69 8.31 0.24
CA ALA A 59 -0.13 9.63 0.00
C ALA A 59 -0.20 10.01 -1.50
N LEU A 60 0.21 9.11 -2.38
CA LEU A 60 0.19 9.31 -3.84
C LEU A 60 -1.24 9.40 -4.39
N SER A 61 -2.23 8.82 -3.73
CA SER A 61 -3.63 8.86 -4.17
C SER A 61 -4.25 10.27 -4.17
N TYR A 62 -3.59 11.26 -3.55
CA TYR A 62 -3.96 12.67 -3.66
C TYR A 62 -3.53 13.30 -4.99
N ALA A 63 -2.44 12.80 -5.58
CA ALA A 63 -1.83 13.36 -6.78
C ALA A 63 -2.15 12.55 -8.07
N MET A 64 -2.44 11.26 -7.94
CA MET A 64 -2.66 10.38 -9.10
C MET A 64 -3.77 9.35 -8.87
N PRO A 65 -4.35 8.76 -9.95
CA PRO A 65 -5.39 7.74 -9.85
C PRO A 65 -4.93 6.53 -9.04
N ARG A 66 -5.81 5.98 -8.21
CA ARG A 66 -5.50 4.86 -7.30
C ARG A 66 -4.89 3.65 -8.02
N LEU A 67 -5.33 3.35 -9.23
CA LEU A 67 -4.77 2.27 -10.04
C LEU A 67 -3.29 2.50 -10.38
N ALA A 68 -2.94 3.74 -10.75
CA ALA A 68 -1.55 4.11 -11.03
C ALA A 68 -0.68 4.02 -9.77
N CYS A 69 -1.19 4.48 -8.62
CA CYS A 69 -0.49 4.34 -7.32
C CYS A 69 -0.18 2.88 -7.01
N VAL A 70 -1.19 1.99 -7.09
CA VAL A 70 -0.98 0.57 -6.77
C VAL A 70 0.03 -0.07 -7.72
N ARG A 71 -0.03 0.23 -9.02
CA ARG A 71 0.93 -0.29 -9.99
C ARG A 71 2.35 0.22 -9.74
N LEU A 72 2.50 1.52 -9.48
CA LEU A 72 3.80 2.13 -9.19
C LEU A 72 4.44 1.51 -7.95
N VAL A 73 3.71 1.47 -6.84
CA VAL A 73 4.23 0.95 -5.57
C VAL A 73 4.48 -0.57 -5.64
N SER A 74 3.68 -1.31 -6.43
CA SER A 74 3.96 -2.72 -6.71
C SER A 74 5.22 -2.91 -7.55
N ALA A 75 5.48 -2.05 -8.55
CA ALA A 75 6.70 -2.09 -9.35
C ALA A 75 7.94 -1.80 -8.48
N MET A 76 7.85 -0.82 -7.57
CA MET A 76 8.89 -0.57 -6.56
C MET A 76 9.13 -1.80 -5.68
N GLY A 77 8.07 -2.53 -5.31
CA GLY A 77 8.19 -3.77 -4.55
C GLY A 77 8.91 -4.88 -5.29
N VAL A 78 8.65 -5.05 -6.60
CA VAL A 78 9.40 -5.98 -7.45
C VAL A 78 10.88 -5.59 -7.51
N PHE A 79 11.17 -4.31 -7.74
CA PHE A 79 12.54 -3.81 -7.77
C PHE A 79 13.28 -4.05 -6.44
N THR A 80 12.66 -3.72 -5.32
CA THR A 80 13.21 -3.98 -3.98
C THR A 80 13.46 -5.47 -3.76
N GLY A 81 12.53 -6.33 -4.16
CA GLY A 81 12.69 -7.77 -4.08
C GLY A 81 13.85 -8.30 -4.93
N LEU A 82 14.05 -7.76 -6.14
CA LEU A 82 15.19 -8.08 -6.99
C LEU A 82 16.53 -7.68 -6.34
N CYS A 83 16.59 -6.47 -5.75
CA CYS A 83 17.78 -6.02 -5.02
C CYS A 83 18.13 -6.95 -3.84
N ILE A 84 17.12 -7.33 -3.04
CA ILE A 84 17.31 -8.25 -1.90
C ILE A 84 17.78 -9.62 -2.40
N THR A 85 17.19 -10.14 -3.49
CA THR A 85 17.60 -11.42 -4.07
C THR A 85 19.03 -11.37 -4.60
N ALA A 86 19.41 -10.29 -5.31
CA ALA A 86 20.75 -10.07 -5.80
C ALA A 86 21.79 -10.02 -4.65
N LEU A 87 21.47 -9.30 -3.56
CA LEU A 87 22.29 -9.30 -2.36
C LEU A 87 22.44 -10.71 -1.75
N GLY A 88 21.35 -11.48 -1.69
CA GLY A 88 21.40 -12.87 -1.22
C GLY A 88 22.31 -13.76 -2.07
N ILE A 89 22.30 -13.60 -3.39
CA ILE A 89 23.19 -14.31 -4.31
C ILE A 89 24.67 -13.88 -4.11
N CYS A 90 24.92 -12.59 -3.92
CA CYS A 90 26.27 -12.09 -3.62
C CYS A 90 26.81 -12.67 -2.32
N PHE A 91 26.01 -12.74 -1.26
CA PHE A 91 26.40 -13.38 0.01
C PHE A 91 26.67 -14.88 -0.17
N TRP A 92 25.90 -15.55 -1.01
CA TRP A 92 26.19 -16.96 -1.33
C TRP A 92 27.56 -17.13 -2.01
N ALA A 93 27.89 -16.27 -2.98
CA ALA A 93 29.17 -16.30 -3.67
C ALA A 93 30.38 -16.07 -2.72
N THR A 94 30.18 -15.36 -1.59
CA THR A 94 31.22 -15.13 -0.56
C THR A 94 31.27 -16.23 0.51
N GLY A 95 30.51 -17.32 0.37
CA GLY A 95 30.51 -18.46 1.29
C GLY A 95 29.58 -18.31 2.49
N SER A 96 28.84 -17.21 2.61
CA SER A 96 27.86 -16.95 3.68
C SER A 96 26.44 -17.25 3.20
N LEU A 97 26.06 -18.51 3.18
CA LEU A 97 24.74 -18.95 2.70
C LEU A 97 23.66 -18.58 3.70
N ASN A 98 22.86 -17.56 3.38
CA ASN A 98 21.67 -17.20 4.17
C ASN A 98 20.40 -17.38 3.33
N PRO A 99 19.76 -18.57 3.39
CA PRO A 99 18.59 -18.88 2.58
C PRO A 99 17.39 -17.96 2.88
N THR A 100 17.34 -17.37 4.08
CA THR A 100 16.25 -16.46 4.48
C THR A 100 16.20 -15.22 3.59
N ILE A 101 17.36 -14.67 3.20
CA ILE A 101 17.42 -13.46 2.34
C ILE A 101 16.85 -13.79 0.95
N LEU A 102 17.22 -14.95 0.39
CA LEU A 102 16.72 -15.39 -0.92
C LEU A 102 15.22 -15.64 -0.89
N LEU A 103 14.73 -16.32 0.14
CA LEU A 103 13.28 -16.56 0.33
C LEU A 103 12.51 -15.25 0.50
N MET A 104 13.05 -14.30 1.26
CA MET A 104 12.44 -13.00 1.46
C MET A 104 12.37 -12.19 0.15
N GLY A 105 13.45 -12.16 -0.62
CA GLY A 105 13.48 -11.50 -1.92
C GLY A 105 12.50 -12.12 -2.91
N GLY A 106 12.49 -13.45 -3.03
CA GLY A 106 11.54 -14.18 -3.86
C GLY A 106 10.08 -13.96 -3.46
N PHE A 107 9.79 -13.99 -2.16
CA PHE A 107 8.45 -13.67 -1.64
C PHE A 107 8.02 -12.23 -1.99
N MET A 108 8.93 -11.25 -1.83
CA MET A 108 8.66 -9.85 -2.18
C MET A 108 8.32 -9.69 -3.66
N ILE A 109 9.10 -10.32 -4.56
CA ILE A 109 8.85 -10.30 -6.00
C ILE A 109 7.47 -10.90 -6.30
N PHE A 110 7.20 -12.11 -5.79
CA PHE A 110 5.94 -12.81 -6.03
C PHE A 110 4.74 -12.02 -5.54
N ALA A 111 4.78 -11.55 -4.29
CA ALA A 111 3.68 -10.81 -3.68
C ALA A 111 3.43 -9.47 -4.40
N SER A 112 4.49 -8.73 -4.73
CA SER A 112 4.39 -7.45 -5.47
C SER A 112 3.88 -7.65 -6.90
N ALA A 113 4.33 -8.68 -7.61
CA ALA A 113 3.84 -9.02 -8.94
C ALA A 113 2.35 -9.40 -8.91
N ARG A 114 1.92 -10.13 -7.89
CA ARG A 114 0.51 -10.44 -7.65
C ARG A 114 -0.31 -9.17 -7.43
N HIS A 115 0.14 -8.25 -6.58
CA HIS A 115 -0.53 -6.96 -6.38
C HIS A 115 -0.62 -6.14 -7.67
N TYR A 116 0.43 -6.13 -8.47
CA TYR A 116 0.43 -5.46 -9.77
C TYR A 116 -0.63 -6.03 -10.73
N ARG A 117 -0.72 -7.36 -10.84
CA ARG A 117 -1.69 -8.04 -11.72
C ARG A 117 -3.13 -7.84 -11.26
N PHE A 118 -3.38 -7.89 -9.97
CA PHE A 118 -4.73 -7.78 -9.40
C PHE A 118 -5.12 -6.33 -9.03
N ALA A 119 -4.28 -5.34 -9.34
CA ALA A 119 -4.55 -3.93 -9.10
C ALA A 119 -5.93 -3.47 -9.64
N PRO A 120 -6.39 -3.83 -10.86
CA PRO A 120 -7.70 -3.43 -11.35
C PRO A 120 -8.85 -3.96 -10.48
N LEU A 121 -8.76 -5.22 -10.03
CA LEU A 121 -9.78 -5.84 -9.19
C LEU A 121 -9.88 -5.18 -7.82
N SER A 122 -8.75 -4.83 -7.21
CA SER A 122 -8.73 -4.16 -5.90
C SER A 122 -9.35 -2.75 -5.93
N VAL A 123 -9.29 -2.08 -7.08
CA VAL A 123 -9.94 -0.79 -7.29
C VAL A 123 -11.46 -0.98 -7.45
N MET A 124 -11.90 -2.03 -8.15
CA MET A 124 -13.32 -2.37 -8.31
C MET A 124 -13.99 -2.77 -6.98
N GLU A 125 -13.31 -3.53 -6.13
CA GLU A 125 -13.80 -3.88 -4.79
C GLU A 125 -14.07 -2.64 -3.93
N GLY A 126 -13.25 -1.59 -4.04
CA GLY A 126 -13.47 -0.31 -3.38
C GLY A 126 -14.78 0.37 -3.82
N THR A 127 -15.20 0.18 -5.06
CA THR A 127 -16.48 0.71 -5.58
C THR A 127 -17.67 -0.12 -5.11
N LEU A 128 -17.52 -1.44 -5.05
CA LEU A 128 -18.55 -2.35 -4.55
C LEU A 128 -18.77 -2.21 -3.03
N SER A 129 -17.72 -1.94 -2.25
CA SER A 129 -17.84 -1.70 -0.81
C SER A 129 -18.59 -0.41 -0.51
N LYS A 130 -18.42 0.64 -1.32
CA LYS A 130 -19.24 1.86 -1.25
C LYS A 130 -20.71 1.57 -1.47
N ARG A 131 -21.05 0.75 -2.48
CA ARG A 131 -22.43 0.35 -2.74
C ARG A 131 -23.06 -0.40 -1.55
N ARG A 132 -22.29 -1.31 -0.92
CA ARG A 132 -22.74 -2.01 0.30
C ARG A 132 -22.96 -1.07 1.48
N GLU A 133 -22.11 -0.05 1.65
CA GLU A 133 -22.24 0.92 2.72
C GLU A 133 -23.49 1.79 2.58
N ILE A 134 -23.87 2.13 1.34
CA ILE A 134 -25.12 2.87 1.08
C ILE A 134 -26.33 2.02 1.37
N LEU A 135 -26.35 0.77 0.93
CA LEU A 135 -27.43 -0.16 1.24
C LEU A 135 -27.59 -0.37 2.74
N ARG A 136 -26.51 -0.17 3.51
CA ARG A 136 -26.50 -0.31 4.97
C ARG A 136 -26.90 0.97 5.70
N ARG A 137 -26.56 2.16 5.16
CA ARG A 137 -26.86 3.47 5.76
C ARG A 137 -28.17 4.08 5.27
N GLY A 138 -28.78 3.55 4.21
CA GLY A 138 -30.03 4.05 3.63
C GLY A 138 -29.95 5.41 2.94
N SER A 139 -28.76 6.08 2.96
CA SER A 139 -28.56 7.37 2.31
C SER A 139 -27.13 7.56 1.84
N ALA A 140 -26.94 8.30 0.75
CA ALA A 140 -25.64 8.68 0.24
C ALA A 140 -25.65 10.13 -0.23
N GLN A 141 -24.53 10.83 -0.04
CA GLN A 141 -24.33 12.13 -0.69
C GLN A 141 -24.12 11.92 -2.19
N VAL A 142 -25.02 12.49 -2.99
CA VAL A 142 -24.94 12.46 -4.45
C VAL A 142 -24.44 13.81 -4.93
N ARG A 143 -23.38 13.84 -5.71
CA ARG A 143 -22.91 15.03 -6.41
C ARG A 143 -23.37 14.94 -7.86
N SER A 144 -24.26 15.83 -8.26
CA SER A 144 -24.69 15.94 -9.64
C SER A 144 -23.76 16.87 -10.42
N THR A 145 -23.31 16.44 -11.59
CA THR A 145 -22.49 17.25 -12.49
C THR A 145 -23.10 17.15 -13.89
N ALA A 146 -23.37 18.28 -14.51
CA ALA A 146 -23.85 18.35 -15.89
C ALA A 146 -22.65 18.54 -16.84
N ILE A 147 -22.62 17.79 -17.92
CA ILE A 147 -21.56 17.86 -18.94
C ILE A 147 -22.20 17.88 -20.33
N PRO A 148 -21.80 18.79 -21.24
CA PRO A 148 -22.25 18.77 -22.63
C PRO A 148 -21.89 17.46 -23.33
N ALA A 149 -22.76 17.00 -24.26
CA ALA A 149 -22.57 15.72 -24.96
C ALA A 149 -21.29 15.67 -25.82
N GLU A 150 -20.75 16.83 -26.20
CA GLU A 150 -19.53 16.94 -27.01
C GLU A 150 -18.23 16.63 -26.24
N ARG A 151 -18.29 16.58 -24.92
CA ARG A 151 -17.10 16.35 -24.09
C ARG A 151 -16.73 14.88 -24.01
N SER A 152 -15.42 14.62 -23.96
CA SER A 152 -14.92 13.24 -23.87
C SER A 152 -15.25 12.59 -22.52
N VAL A 153 -15.45 11.27 -22.52
CA VAL A 153 -15.64 10.46 -21.29
C VAL A 153 -14.48 10.64 -20.32
N GLY A 154 -13.26 10.89 -20.80
CA GLY A 154 -12.09 11.14 -19.98
C GLY A 154 -12.21 12.42 -19.13
N GLU A 155 -12.74 13.51 -19.72
CA GLU A 155 -13.00 14.75 -18.98
C GLU A 155 -14.15 14.59 -17.96
N ALA A 156 -15.16 13.79 -18.31
CA ALA A 156 -16.23 13.44 -17.40
C ALA A 156 -15.69 12.73 -16.15
N ILE A 157 -14.84 11.74 -16.33
CA ILE A 157 -14.22 10.98 -15.24
C ILE A 157 -13.29 11.86 -14.39
N ALA A 158 -12.56 12.79 -15.02
CA ALA A 158 -11.66 13.71 -14.30
C ALA A 158 -12.39 14.65 -13.33
N ARG A 159 -13.66 14.97 -13.59
CA ARG A 159 -14.51 15.82 -12.75
C ARG A 159 -15.27 15.06 -11.66
N MET A 160 -15.22 13.72 -11.69
CA MET A 160 -15.86 12.88 -10.68
C MET A 160 -15.08 12.88 -9.37
N ASP A 161 -15.77 13.14 -8.26
CA ASP A 161 -15.20 12.99 -6.94
C ASP A 161 -15.18 11.51 -6.52
N ALA A 162 -13.99 11.00 -6.19
CA ALA A 162 -13.83 9.61 -5.76
C ALA A 162 -14.51 9.31 -4.40
N ARG A 163 -14.94 10.35 -3.65
CA ARG A 163 -15.54 10.20 -2.31
C ARG A 163 -17.07 10.26 -2.29
N SER A 164 -17.70 10.75 -3.37
CA SER A 164 -19.15 10.90 -3.49
C SER A 164 -19.73 10.02 -4.59
N TYR A 165 -21.05 9.82 -4.58
CA TYR A 165 -21.77 9.29 -5.74
C TYR A 165 -21.92 10.40 -6.76
N ASN A 166 -21.38 10.15 -7.96
CA ASN A 166 -21.47 11.11 -9.04
C ASN A 166 -22.65 10.72 -9.95
N LEU A 167 -23.60 11.62 -10.11
CA LEU A 167 -24.66 11.53 -11.07
C LEU A 167 -24.30 12.46 -12.23
N LEU A 168 -24.07 11.90 -13.41
CA LEU A 168 -23.65 12.64 -14.58
C LEU A 168 -24.87 12.88 -15.46
N TYR A 169 -25.24 14.15 -15.64
CA TYR A 169 -26.23 14.55 -16.62
C TYR A 169 -25.51 14.94 -17.91
N VAL A 170 -25.83 14.24 -19.00
CA VAL A 170 -25.35 14.62 -20.33
C VAL A 170 -26.40 15.56 -20.92
N LEU A 171 -25.99 16.80 -21.17
CA LEU A 171 -26.83 17.81 -21.79
C LEU A 171 -26.68 17.71 -23.30
N ASP A 172 -27.78 17.47 -23.97
CA ASP A 172 -27.90 17.52 -25.45
C ASP A 172 -28.35 18.92 -25.88
N ASP A 173 -27.95 19.35 -27.08
CA ASP A 173 -28.24 20.70 -27.62
C ASP A 173 -29.73 21.03 -27.80
N GLN A 174 -30.63 20.14 -27.41
CA GLN A 174 -32.07 20.30 -27.52
C GLN A 174 -32.78 20.72 -26.23
N MET A 175 -32.07 21.22 -25.22
CA MET A 175 -32.67 21.81 -24.02
C MET A 175 -32.75 23.33 -24.10
#